data_d07a1c589eae82e0007e3a019b592693
#
_entry.id   d07a1c589eae82e0007e3a019b592693
#
_cell.length_a   1.000
_cell.length_b   1.000
_cell.length_c   1.000
_cell.angle_alpha   90.00
_cell.angle_beta   90.00
_cell.angle_gamma   90.00
#
_symmetry.space_group_name_H-M   'P 1'
#
loop_
_entity.id
_entity.type
_entity.pdbx_description
1 polymer ?
#
loop_
_entity_poly.entity_id
_entity_poly.type
_entity_poly.pdbx_seq_one_letter_code
_entity_poly.pdbx_strand_id
1 'polypeptide(L)'
;FSDPISYFEAWLVIAFLYFKKQKCDWVVLETGLGGLHDATNVIGSPKITAITNIGLDHTHILGNTKTAIAKDKAGIIKKNSLFLTTEKNKKLLEIFENTCRRKQAWFMETQNLVKNYKTTNYFSTDKQRENLNLALNILDLLKISPPNTQKIIRGFKLTCRQEIVQNKPTVILDGAHNTDKLNNLIAFVKKQGYNKLHLIVGFAENKNITAPLKKLLTISGQVYLTRFLIGERKTADLRQL
;
A
#
# COMPACT_ATOMS: atom_id res chain seq x y z
N PHE A 1 30.37 -12.94 -8.71
CA PHE A 1 28.96 -12.96 -8.25
C PHE A 1 28.53 -14.41 -8.19
N SER A 2 28.45 -14.99 -6.98
CA SER A 2 28.15 -16.41 -6.76
C SER A 2 26.65 -16.66 -6.51
N ASP A 3 25.88 -15.63 -6.20
CA ASP A 3 24.46 -15.78 -5.88
C ASP A 3 23.59 -15.58 -7.11
N PRO A 4 22.61 -16.46 -7.35
CA PRO A 4 21.69 -16.30 -8.47
C PRO A 4 20.82 -15.07 -8.29
N ILE A 5 20.62 -14.32 -9.38
CA ILE A 5 19.69 -13.19 -9.40
C ILE A 5 18.28 -13.68 -9.10
N SER A 6 17.61 -13.08 -8.14
CA SER A 6 16.22 -13.41 -7.81
C SER A 6 15.26 -12.96 -8.94
N TYR A 7 14.09 -13.59 -8.98
CA TYR A 7 13.05 -13.22 -9.95
C TYR A 7 12.68 -11.74 -9.88
N PHE A 8 12.59 -11.17 -8.67
CA PHE A 8 12.27 -9.76 -8.48
C PHE A 8 13.39 -8.83 -9.00
N GLU A 9 14.64 -9.16 -8.72
CA GLU A 9 15.81 -8.40 -9.21
C GLU A 9 15.90 -8.42 -10.74
N ALA A 10 15.66 -9.59 -11.36
CA ALA A 10 15.63 -9.70 -12.82
C ALA A 10 14.58 -8.76 -13.44
N TRP A 11 13.35 -8.76 -12.89
CA TRP A 11 12.31 -7.85 -13.35
C TRP A 11 12.64 -6.39 -13.12
N LEU A 12 13.29 -6.05 -12.01
CA LEU A 12 13.72 -4.68 -11.73
C LEU A 12 14.74 -4.20 -12.76
N VAL A 13 15.73 -5.04 -13.13
CA VAL A 13 16.71 -4.71 -14.18
C VAL A 13 16.00 -4.50 -15.53
N ILE A 14 15.07 -5.38 -15.90
CA ILE A 14 14.28 -5.23 -17.12
C ILE A 14 13.50 -3.91 -17.10
N ALA A 15 12.88 -3.58 -15.97
CA ALA A 15 12.14 -2.32 -15.82
C ALA A 15 13.05 -1.09 -16.00
N PHE A 16 14.25 -1.08 -15.41
CA PHE A 16 15.21 0.02 -15.57
C PHE A 16 15.67 0.17 -17.03
N LEU A 17 15.96 -0.93 -17.70
CA LEU A 17 16.32 -0.91 -19.13
C LEU A 17 15.16 -0.38 -19.98
N TYR A 18 13.94 -0.78 -19.67
CA TYR A 18 12.75 -0.30 -20.34
C TYR A 18 12.54 1.21 -20.11
N PHE A 19 12.60 1.70 -18.88
CA PHE A 19 12.47 3.12 -18.56
C PHE A 19 13.53 3.97 -19.28
N LYS A 20 14.77 3.48 -19.31
CA LYS A 20 15.87 4.13 -20.08
C LYS A 20 15.56 4.17 -21.57
N LYS A 21 15.09 3.04 -22.15
CA LYS A 21 14.70 2.96 -23.58
C LYS A 21 13.55 3.90 -23.90
N GLN A 22 12.56 4.02 -23.03
CA GLN A 22 11.41 4.91 -23.19
C GLN A 22 11.73 6.38 -22.88
N LYS A 23 12.93 6.70 -22.39
CA LYS A 23 13.36 8.04 -21.98
C LYS A 23 12.37 8.67 -20.99
N CYS A 24 11.94 7.91 -20.00
CA CYS A 24 10.98 8.38 -18.99
C CYS A 24 11.58 9.54 -18.19
N ASP A 25 10.87 10.67 -18.10
CA ASP A 25 11.25 11.83 -17.27
C ASP A 25 11.09 11.52 -15.78
N TRP A 26 10.10 10.69 -15.44
CA TRP A 26 9.75 10.30 -14.08
C TRP A 26 9.55 8.80 -13.98
N VAL A 27 10.03 8.25 -12.89
CA VAL A 27 9.83 6.84 -12.54
C VAL A 27 9.32 6.77 -11.11
N VAL A 28 8.24 6.02 -10.90
CA VAL A 28 7.71 5.69 -9.57
C VAL A 28 8.04 4.23 -9.29
N LEU A 29 8.82 4.00 -8.25
CA LEU A 29 9.21 2.66 -7.82
C LEU A 29 8.50 2.31 -6.50
N GLU A 30 7.72 1.25 -6.51
CA GLU A 30 7.16 0.66 -5.32
C GLU A 30 8.16 -0.34 -4.73
N THR A 31 8.46 -0.21 -3.44
CA THR A 31 9.27 -1.16 -2.68
C THR A 31 8.58 -2.53 -2.63
N GLY A 32 9.28 -3.59 -2.97
CA GLY A 32 8.73 -4.94 -2.93
C GLY A 32 8.52 -5.44 -1.50
N LEU A 33 9.55 -5.32 -0.65
CA LEU A 33 9.52 -5.77 0.74
C LEU A 33 10.44 -4.91 1.62
N GLY A 34 9.89 -4.41 2.73
CA GLY A 34 10.68 -3.62 3.68
C GLY A 34 11.12 -2.29 3.10
N GLY A 35 12.41 -2.03 3.00
CA GLY A 35 12.99 -0.82 2.46
C GLY A 35 14.52 -0.87 2.41
N LEU A 36 15.17 -1.11 3.53
CA LEU A 36 16.63 -1.05 3.64
C LEU A 36 17.34 -2.03 2.70
N HIS A 37 16.87 -3.27 2.64
CA HIS A 37 17.45 -4.36 1.85
C HIS A 37 16.64 -4.69 0.59
N ASP A 38 15.65 -3.87 0.25
CA ASP A 38 14.85 -4.08 -0.96
C ASP A 38 15.67 -3.79 -2.23
N ALA A 39 15.49 -4.59 -3.26
CA ALA A 39 16.22 -4.42 -4.51
C ALA A 39 16.00 -3.03 -5.13
N THR A 40 14.82 -2.41 -4.96
CA THR A 40 14.56 -1.05 -5.45
C THR A 40 15.40 0.00 -4.73
N ASN A 41 16.00 -0.33 -3.58
CA ASN A 41 16.80 0.59 -2.78
C ASN A 41 18.21 0.87 -3.36
N VAL A 42 18.52 0.33 -4.54
CA VAL A 42 19.75 0.64 -5.30
C VAL A 42 19.77 2.09 -5.81
N ILE A 43 18.63 2.77 -5.85
CA ILE A 43 18.54 4.17 -6.28
C ILE A 43 19.22 5.06 -5.24
N GLY A 44 20.35 5.65 -5.62
CA GLY A 44 21.17 6.48 -4.71
C GLY A 44 20.58 7.86 -4.42
N SER A 45 19.87 8.45 -5.38
CA SER A 45 19.41 9.85 -5.31
C SER A 45 17.97 10.02 -5.79
N PRO A 46 16.98 9.41 -5.15
CA PRO A 46 15.58 9.67 -5.47
C PRO A 46 15.24 11.14 -5.14
N LYS A 47 14.42 11.78 -5.96
CA LYS A 47 13.93 13.13 -5.65
C LYS A 47 13.06 13.13 -4.40
N ILE A 48 12.15 12.17 -4.33
CA ILE A 48 11.23 11.99 -3.19
C ILE A 48 11.24 10.53 -2.78
N THR A 49 11.20 10.31 -1.48
CA THR A 49 10.89 9.03 -0.85
C THR A 49 9.62 9.16 -0.02
N ALA A 50 8.76 8.16 -0.06
CA ALA A 50 7.50 8.22 0.66
C ALA A 50 7.20 6.89 1.36
N ILE A 51 6.72 6.99 2.60
CA ILE A 51 6.19 5.86 3.34
C ILE A 51 4.75 6.20 3.70
N THR A 52 3.81 5.33 3.39
CA THR A 52 2.42 5.48 3.83
C THR A 52 2.33 5.27 5.34
N ASN A 53 1.43 4.48 5.86
CA ASN A 53 1.42 4.11 7.28
C ASN A 53 2.18 2.81 7.52
N ILE A 54 2.57 2.56 8.77
CA ILE A 54 3.23 1.33 9.20
C ILE A 54 2.19 0.36 9.79
N GLY A 55 2.04 -0.79 9.14
CA GLY A 55 1.27 -1.93 9.61
C GLY A 55 2.17 -3.13 9.96
N LEU A 56 1.59 -4.12 10.64
CA LEU A 56 2.27 -5.40 10.86
C LEU A 56 2.02 -6.30 9.64
N ASP A 57 3.04 -6.45 8.81
CA ASP A 57 3.08 -7.40 7.70
C ASP A 57 4.50 -7.92 7.55
N HIS A 58 4.67 -9.11 7.00
CA HIS A 58 5.98 -9.75 6.82
C HIS A 58 6.83 -9.79 8.10
N THR A 59 6.19 -10.01 9.25
CA THR A 59 6.84 -9.93 10.56
C THR A 59 7.99 -10.91 10.74
N HIS A 60 7.97 -12.04 10.04
CA HIS A 60 9.03 -13.04 10.04
C HIS A 60 10.33 -12.55 9.36
N ILE A 61 10.27 -11.47 8.55
CA ILE A 61 11.43 -10.85 7.89
C ILE A 61 11.76 -9.50 8.53
N LEU A 62 10.74 -8.64 8.69
CA LEU A 62 10.92 -7.25 9.10
C LEU A 62 10.90 -7.03 10.61
N GLY A 63 10.60 -8.09 11.37
CA GLY A 63 10.47 -8.05 12.83
C GLY A 63 9.04 -7.84 13.33
N ASN A 64 8.82 -8.22 14.59
CA ASN A 64 7.47 -8.36 15.17
C ASN A 64 6.89 -7.05 15.73
N THR A 65 7.52 -5.90 15.48
CA THR A 65 7.06 -4.61 16.00
C THR A 65 6.99 -3.57 14.90
N LYS A 66 6.03 -2.63 15.03
CA LYS A 66 5.95 -1.49 14.12
C LYS A 66 7.23 -0.65 14.11
N THR A 67 7.94 -0.59 15.24
CA THR A 67 9.24 0.11 15.36
C THR A 67 10.32 -0.54 14.49
N ALA A 68 10.44 -1.88 14.51
CA ALA A 68 11.39 -2.60 13.67
C ALA A 68 11.07 -2.40 12.18
N ILE A 69 9.80 -2.55 11.80
CA ILE A 69 9.33 -2.33 10.43
C ILE A 69 9.57 -0.89 9.97
N ALA A 70 9.33 0.11 10.83
CA ALA A 70 9.57 1.51 10.51
C ALA A 70 11.06 1.80 10.28
N LYS A 71 11.95 1.23 11.09
CA LYS A 71 13.41 1.35 10.93
C LYS A 71 13.89 0.77 9.60
N ASP A 72 13.40 -0.41 9.24
CA ASP A 72 13.72 -1.04 7.96
C ASP A 72 13.21 -0.20 6.78
N LYS A 73 11.93 0.18 6.80
CA LYS A 73 11.34 1.02 5.75
C LYS A 73 12.01 2.39 5.62
N ALA A 74 12.48 2.98 6.71
CA ALA A 74 13.23 4.23 6.70
C ALA A 74 14.56 4.12 5.93
N GLY A 75 15.02 2.92 5.63
CA GLY A 75 16.20 2.66 4.79
C GLY A 75 16.10 3.25 3.38
N ILE A 76 14.89 3.50 2.87
CA ILE A 76 14.69 4.16 1.56
C ILE A 76 15.03 5.65 1.58
N ILE A 77 15.08 6.29 2.75
CA ILE A 77 15.42 7.71 2.87
C ILE A 77 16.87 7.89 2.45
N LYS A 78 17.14 8.78 1.50
CA LYS A 78 18.46 9.01 0.93
C LYS A 78 18.91 10.45 1.16
N LYS A 79 20.22 10.65 1.06
CA LYS A 79 20.82 11.98 1.18
C LYS A 79 20.21 12.92 0.13
N ASN A 80 19.91 14.15 0.55
CA ASN A 80 19.36 15.20 -0.30
C ASN A 80 18.01 14.86 -0.98
N SER A 81 17.24 13.91 -0.42
CA SER A 81 15.87 13.61 -0.86
C SER A 81 14.82 14.29 0.02
N LEU A 82 13.65 14.52 -0.54
CA LEU A 82 12.47 14.89 0.24
C LEU A 82 11.81 13.62 0.75
N PHE A 83 11.36 13.62 1.99
CA PHE A 83 10.64 12.50 2.59
C PHE A 83 9.26 12.92 3.07
N LEU A 84 8.25 12.13 2.71
CA LEU A 84 6.86 12.32 3.13
C LEU A 84 6.28 11.04 3.71
N THR A 85 5.29 11.19 4.59
CA THR A 85 4.58 10.03 5.14
C THR A 85 3.13 10.38 5.52
N THR A 86 2.26 9.38 5.54
CA THR A 86 0.92 9.47 6.14
C THR A 86 0.88 8.87 7.55
N GLU A 87 2.01 8.44 8.10
CA GLU A 87 2.09 7.92 9.46
C GLU A 87 1.74 9.02 10.47
N LYS A 88 1.03 8.63 11.55
CA LYS A 88 0.58 9.55 12.61
C LYS A 88 1.11 9.18 14.00
N ASN A 89 1.68 8.00 14.14
CA ASN A 89 2.24 7.56 15.41
C ASN A 89 3.53 8.32 15.70
N LYS A 90 3.53 9.13 16.77
CA LYS A 90 4.66 9.99 17.16
C LYS A 90 5.98 9.24 17.27
N LYS A 91 5.99 8.03 17.89
CA LYS A 91 7.20 7.22 18.03
C LYS A 91 7.77 6.78 16.67
N LEU A 92 6.91 6.53 15.69
CA LEU A 92 7.35 6.14 14.34
C LEU A 92 7.79 7.36 13.53
N LEU A 93 7.12 8.50 13.68
CA LEU A 93 7.54 9.78 13.09
C LEU A 93 8.93 10.18 13.56
N GLU A 94 9.21 10.05 14.86
CA GLU A 94 10.54 10.33 15.43
C GLU A 94 11.65 9.48 14.77
N ILE A 95 11.37 8.22 14.43
CA ILE A 95 12.32 7.37 13.70
C ILE A 95 12.62 7.96 12.31
N PHE A 96 11.58 8.40 11.61
CA PHE A 96 11.73 8.99 10.28
C PHE A 96 12.47 10.33 10.34
N GLU A 97 12.11 11.21 11.26
CA GLU A 97 12.78 12.49 11.47
C GLU A 97 14.27 12.32 11.81
N ASN A 98 14.59 11.41 12.73
CA ASN A 98 15.96 11.09 13.09
C ASN A 98 16.74 10.51 11.90
N THR A 99 16.09 9.71 11.07
CA THR A 99 16.70 9.18 9.85
C THR A 99 16.93 10.28 8.82
N CYS A 100 15.99 11.18 8.62
CA CYS A 100 16.14 12.34 7.75
C CYS A 100 17.32 13.22 8.20
N ARG A 101 17.42 13.56 9.48
CA ARG A 101 18.55 14.34 10.05
C ARG A 101 19.88 13.65 9.78
N ARG A 102 20.01 12.36 10.09
CA ARG A 102 21.24 11.59 9.91
C ARG A 102 21.63 11.46 8.43
N LYS A 103 20.66 11.38 7.52
CA LYS A 103 20.87 11.25 6.07
C LYS A 103 20.94 12.60 5.35
N GLN A 104 20.79 13.72 6.05
CA GLN A 104 20.69 15.05 5.42
C GLN A 104 19.55 15.09 4.37
N ALA A 105 18.41 14.51 4.70
CA ALA A 105 17.16 14.55 3.93
C ALA A 105 16.19 15.51 4.60
N TRP A 106 15.19 16.00 3.85
CA TRP A 106 14.19 16.91 4.37
C TRP A 106 12.89 16.16 4.67
N PHE A 107 12.47 16.18 5.94
CA PHE A 107 11.13 15.72 6.32
C PHE A 107 10.11 16.79 5.93
N MET A 108 9.16 16.45 5.07
CA MET A 108 8.17 17.36 4.54
C MET A 108 6.81 17.13 5.19
N GLU A 109 6.21 18.18 5.72
CA GLU A 109 4.83 18.15 6.19
C GLU A 109 3.86 18.12 4.99
N THR A 110 2.78 17.35 5.11
CA THR A 110 1.75 17.27 4.08
C THR A 110 0.64 18.28 4.32
N GLN A 111 0.25 18.99 3.28
CA GLN A 111 -0.94 19.85 3.27
C GLN A 111 -2.17 19.03 2.94
N ASN A 112 -3.36 19.48 3.37
CA ASN A 112 -4.60 18.80 3.00
C ASN A 112 -5.08 19.25 1.60
N LEU A 113 -4.41 18.75 0.57
CA LEU A 113 -4.72 19.10 -0.83
C LEU A 113 -5.94 18.35 -1.37
N VAL A 114 -6.26 17.18 -0.82
CA VAL A 114 -7.39 16.36 -1.29
C VAL A 114 -8.73 17.07 -1.15
N LYS A 115 -8.86 18.05 -0.25
CA LYS A 115 -10.08 18.86 -0.09
C LYS A 115 -10.48 19.63 -1.36
N ASN A 116 -9.53 19.91 -2.23
CA ASN A 116 -9.74 20.67 -3.47
C ASN A 116 -10.31 19.80 -4.61
N TYR A 117 -10.49 18.50 -4.38
CA TYR A 117 -10.90 17.55 -5.40
C TYR A 117 -12.18 16.80 -5.03
N LYS A 118 -13.05 16.59 -6.02
CA LYS A 118 -14.20 15.69 -5.89
C LYS A 118 -13.71 14.26 -6.06
N THR A 119 -13.83 13.47 -4.99
CA THR A 119 -13.38 12.07 -4.97
C THR A 119 -14.55 11.09 -5.27
N THR A 120 -14.21 9.88 -5.68
CA THR A 120 -15.16 8.77 -5.93
C THR A 120 -15.30 7.87 -4.69
N ASN A 121 -16.18 6.88 -4.79
CA ASN A 121 -16.35 5.86 -3.74
C ASN A 121 -15.05 5.10 -3.43
N TYR A 122 -14.14 4.95 -4.39
CA TYR A 122 -12.81 4.38 -4.14
C TYR A 122 -12.06 5.13 -3.01
N PHE A 123 -12.16 6.44 -2.97
CA PHE A 123 -11.54 7.28 -1.93
C PHE A 123 -12.48 7.55 -0.74
N SER A 124 -13.44 6.67 -0.47
CA SER A 124 -14.40 6.87 0.64
C SER A 124 -13.79 6.64 2.02
N THR A 125 -12.75 5.81 2.15
CA THR A 125 -12.08 5.56 3.43
C THR A 125 -10.98 6.58 3.71
N ASP A 126 -10.69 6.80 4.98
CA ASP A 126 -9.65 7.76 5.39
C ASP A 126 -8.29 7.36 4.86
N LYS A 127 -7.97 6.06 4.86
CA LYS A 127 -6.70 5.55 4.30
C LYS A 127 -6.52 5.85 2.82
N GLN A 128 -7.56 5.67 2.02
CA GLN A 128 -7.50 6.00 0.60
C GLN A 128 -7.36 7.50 0.36
N ARG A 129 -8.04 8.31 1.19
CA ARG A 129 -7.89 9.77 1.13
C ARG A 129 -6.50 10.24 1.56
N GLU A 130 -5.92 9.64 2.60
CA GLU A 130 -4.55 9.90 3.02
C GLU A 130 -3.54 9.56 1.92
N ASN A 131 -3.68 8.40 1.26
CA ASN A 131 -2.82 8.01 0.14
C ASN A 131 -2.96 8.97 -1.06
N LEU A 132 -4.18 9.37 -1.42
CA LEU A 132 -4.38 10.38 -2.45
C LEU A 132 -3.74 11.70 -2.08
N ASN A 133 -3.93 12.12 -0.81
CA ASN A 133 -3.34 13.36 -0.31
C ASN A 133 -1.81 13.33 -0.38
N LEU A 134 -1.20 12.21 -0.03
CA LEU A 134 0.25 12.02 -0.16
C LEU A 134 0.70 12.16 -1.62
N ALA A 135 0.02 11.51 -2.56
CA ALA A 135 0.32 11.61 -3.98
C ALA A 135 0.21 13.05 -4.49
N LEU A 136 -0.84 13.80 -4.08
CA LEU A 136 -1.00 15.20 -4.47
C LEU A 136 0.12 16.09 -3.91
N ASN A 137 0.54 15.87 -2.65
CA ASN A 137 1.68 16.59 -2.07
C ASN A 137 2.99 16.29 -2.80
N ILE A 138 3.21 15.04 -3.23
CA ILE A 138 4.38 14.66 -4.03
C ILE A 138 4.39 15.42 -5.36
N LEU A 139 3.26 15.47 -6.06
CA LEU A 139 3.14 16.20 -7.32
C LEU A 139 3.38 17.70 -7.14
N ASP A 140 2.83 18.29 -6.08
CA ASP A 140 3.01 19.71 -5.74
C ASP A 140 4.49 20.05 -5.49
N LEU A 141 5.17 19.26 -4.67
CA LEU A 141 6.60 19.42 -4.38
C LEU A 141 7.49 19.28 -5.62
N LEU A 142 7.10 18.41 -6.55
CA LEU A 142 7.79 18.23 -7.83
C LEU A 142 7.40 19.27 -8.86
N LYS A 143 6.44 20.16 -8.55
CA LYS A 143 5.86 21.13 -9.48
C LYS A 143 5.28 20.48 -10.74
N ILE A 144 4.75 19.28 -10.58
CA ILE A 144 4.08 18.53 -11.64
C ILE A 144 2.58 18.79 -11.54
N SER A 145 2.01 19.42 -12.56
CA SER A 145 0.57 19.67 -12.66
C SER A 145 -0.01 18.89 -13.82
N PRO A 146 -0.43 17.64 -13.63
CA PRO A 146 -0.99 16.85 -14.73
C PRO A 146 -2.25 17.51 -15.26
N PRO A 147 -2.41 17.64 -16.57
CA PRO A 147 -3.65 18.11 -17.15
C PRO A 147 -4.78 17.14 -16.73
N ASN A 148 -5.94 17.70 -16.39
CA ASN A 148 -7.11 16.90 -16.01
C ASN A 148 -6.97 16.06 -14.71
N THR A 149 -6.19 16.50 -13.73
CA THR A 149 -6.03 15.82 -12.43
C THR A 149 -7.39 15.37 -11.82
N GLN A 150 -8.41 16.23 -11.90
CA GLN A 150 -9.75 15.88 -11.42
C GLN A 150 -10.37 14.69 -12.20
N LYS A 151 -10.15 14.60 -13.52
CA LYS A 151 -10.61 13.47 -14.35
C LYS A 151 -9.87 12.19 -13.98
N ILE A 152 -8.54 12.29 -13.75
CA ILE A 152 -7.71 11.16 -13.31
C ILE A 152 -8.21 10.62 -11.98
N ILE A 153 -8.44 11.48 -10.99
CA ILE A 153 -8.96 11.08 -9.68
C ILE A 153 -10.32 10.40 -9.79
N ARG A 154 -11.23 10.93 -10.62
CA ARG A 154 -12.55 10.33 -10.84
C ARG A 154 -12.51 9.00 -11.57
N GLY A 155 -11.56 8.83 -12.50
CA GLY A 155 -11.38 7.59 -13.25
C GLY A 155 -10.51 6.55 -12.55
N PHE A 156 -9.90 6.90 -11.41
CA PHE A 156 -8.94 6.02 -10.74
C PHE A 156 -9.61 4.76 -10.18
N LYS A 157 -9.06 3.62 -10.54
CA LYS A 157 -9.44 2.29 -10.06
C LYS A 157 -8.18 1.44 -9.93
N LEU A 158 -8.14 0.60 -8.92
CA LEU A 158 -7.13 -0.45 -8.79
C LEU A 158 -7.82 -1.81 -8.77
N THR A 159 -7.36 -2.71 -9.60
CA THR A 159 -7.86 -4.08 -9.67
C THR A 159 -7.74 -4.75 -8.30
N CYS A 160 -8.79 -5.42 -7.88
CA CYS A 160 -8.88 -6.11 -6.59
C CYS A 160 -8.57 -5.19 -5.38
N ARG A 161 -8.96 -3.91 -5.45
CA ARG A 161 -8.89 -2.95 -4.34
C ARG A 161 -10.23 -2.21 -4.24
N GLN A 162 -11.14 -2.74 -3.43
CA GLN A 162 -12.52 -2.20 -3.30
C GLN A 162 -13.17 -2.01 -4.68
N GLU A 163 -12.83 -2.89 -5.61
CA GLU A 163 -13.26 -2.82 -6.99
C GLU A 163 -14.70 -3.31 -7.14
N ILE A 164 -15.61 -2.42 -7.53
CA ILE A 164 -16.98 -2.79 -7.87
C ILE A 164 -16.98 -3.28 -9.32
N VAL A 165 -17.11 -4.59 -9.50
CA VAL A 165 -17.14 -5.24 -10.83
C VAL A 165 -18.54 -5.41 -11.37
N GLN A 166 -19.57 -5.36 -10.50
CA GLN A 166 -20.97 -5.45 -10.87
C GLN A 166 -21.83 -4.62 -9.91
N ASN A 167 -22.89 -4.00 -10.40
CA ASN A 167 -23.76 -3.14 -9.59
C ASN A 167 -25.06 -3.82 -9.12
N LYS A 168 -25.57 -4.80 -9.83
CA LYS A 168 -26.85 -5.48 -9.51
C LYS A 168 -26.73 -7.00 -9.77
N PRO A 169 -26.61 -7.84 -8.73
CA PRO A 169 -26.25 -7.44 -7.35
C PRO A 169 -24.86 -6.80 -7.33
N THR A 170 -24.58 -6.00 -6.30
CA THR A 170 -23.25 -5.40 -6.16
C THR A 170 -22.22 -6.47 -5.83
N VAL A 171 -21.18 -6.57 -6.67
CA VAL A 171 -20.04 -7.46 -6.45
C VAL A 171 -18.78 -6.64 -6.29
N ILE A 172 -18.09 -6.86 -5.17
CA ILE A 172 -16.83 -6.17 -4.82
C ILE A 172 -15.70 -7.18 -4.78
N LEU A 173 -14.62 -6.90 -5.50
CA LEU A 173 -13.37 -7.65 -5.40
C LEU A 173 -12.36 -6.87 -4.55
N ASP A 174 -11.73 -7.58 -3.59
CA ASP A 174 -10.68 -6.99 -2.76
C ASP A 174 -9.62 -8.04 -2.40
N GLY A 175 -8.35 -7.68 -2.56
CA GLY A 175 -7.20 -8.51 -2.21
C GLY A 175 -6.69 -8.29 -0.78
N ALA A 176 -7.54 -7.86 0.16
CA ALA A 176 -7.16 -7.69 1.55
C ALA A 176 -6.75 -9.02 2.19
N HIS A 177 -5.53 -9.09 2.72
CA HIS A 177 -4.92 -10.30 3.25
C HIS A 177 -4.12 -10.06 4.54
N ASN A 178 -4.19 -8.88 5.11
CA ASN A 178 -3.65 -8.55 6.43
C ASN A 178 -4.64 -7.69 7.21
N THR A 179 -4.36 -7.51 8.50
CA THR A 179 -5.26 -6.81 9.43
C THR A 179 -5.62 -5.40 8.96
N ASP A 180 -4.66 -4.61 8.49
CA ASP A 180 -4.90 -3.22 8.09
C ASP A 180 -5.76 -3.13 6.82
N LYS A 181 -5.49 -4.00 5.83
CA LYS A 181 -6.27 -4.07 4.59
C LYS A 181 -7.71 -4.52 4.86
N LEU A 182 -7.91 -5.55 5.70
CA LEU A 182 -9.24 -6.00 6.09
C LEU A 182 -10.02 -4.94 6.88
N ASN A 183 -9.38 -4.22 7.80
CA ASN A 183 -10.03 -3.12 8.50
C ASN A 183 -10.46 -1.99 7.53
N ASN A 184 -9.64 -1.70 6.52
CA ASN A 184 -10.00 -0.73 5.49
C ASN A 184 -11.17 -1.21 4.61
N LEU A 185 -11.21 -2.49 4.25
CA LEU A 185 -12.33 -3.10 3.54
C LEU A 185 -13.62 -3.03 4.37
N ILE A 186 -13.55 -3.35 5.67
CA ILE A 186 -14.69 -3.23 6.59
C ILE A 186 -15.22 -1.79 6.64
N ALA A 187 -14.32 -0.81 6.75
CA ALA A 187 -14.69 0.60 6.75
C ALA A 187 -15.36 1.02 5.44
N PHE A 188 -14.85 0.53 4.30
CA PHE A 188 -15.45 0.75 3.00
C PHE A 188 -16.87 0.17 2.91
N VAL A 189 -17.02 -1.12 3.22
CA VAL A 189 -18.33 -1.82 3.14
C VAL A 189 -19.36 -1.15 4.04
N LYS A 190 -18.99 -0.76 5.27
CA LYS A 190 -19.89 -0.03 6.19
C LYS A 190 -20.37 1.30 5.61
N LYS A 191 -19.48 2.03 4.93
CA LYS A 191 -19.84 3.32 4.30
C LYS A 191 -20.79 3.15 3.11
N GLN A 192 -20.82 1.98 2.45
CA GLN A 192 -21.74 1.72 1.35
C GLN A 192 -23.20 1.49 1.81
N GLY A 193 -23.43 1.17 3.08
CA GLY A 193 -24.77 1.00 3.64
C GLY A 193 -25.51 -0.24 3.12
N TYR A 194 -24.83 -1.32 2.77
CA TYR A 194 -25.46 -2.55 2.31
C TYR A 194 -26.30 -3.20 3.40
N ASN A 195 -27.54 -3.55 3.12
CA ASN A 195 -28.45 -4.22 4.06
C ASN A 195 -28.12 -5.70 4.25
N LYS A 196 -27.54 -6.35 3.25
CA LYS A 196 -27.17 -7.76 3.26
C LYS A 196 -25.82 -7.95 2.57
N LEU A 197 -24.91 -8.60 3.25
CA LEU A 197 -23.57 -8.89 2.75
C LEU A 197 -23.34 -10.39 2.72
N HIS A 198 -22.92 -10.91 1.57
CA HIS A 198 -22.39 -12.26 1.40
C HIS A 198 -20.90 -12.18 1.19
N LEU A 199 -20.15 -13.07 1.84
CA LEU A 199 -18.69 -13.11 1.74
C LEU A 199 -18.26 -14.40 1.04
N ILE A 200 -17.34 -14.25 0.07
CA ILE A 200 -16.57 -15.37 -0.47
C ILE A 200 -15.13 -15.07 -0.11
N VAL A 201 -14.50 -15.89 0.72
CA VAL A 201 -13.18 -15.63 1.27
C VAL A 201 -12.23 -16.82 1.08
N GLY A 202 -10.99 -16.50 0.68
CA GLY A 202 -9.88 -17.43 0.61
C GLY A 202 -8.60 -16.71 1.00
N PHE A 203 -7.81 -17.31 1.90
CA PHE A 203 -6.57 -16.73 2.41
C PHE A 203 -5.41 -17.68 2.22
N ALA A 204 -4.21 -17.11 2.03
CA ALA A 204 -2.99 -17.90 2.09
C ALA A 204 -2.67 -18.29 3.53
N GLU A 205 -1.99 -19.44 3.69
CA GLU A 205 -1.45 -19.91 4.96
C GLU A 205 -0.58 -18.82 5.63
N ASN A 206 -0.52 -18.84 6.96
CA ASN A 206 0.32 -17.91 7.77
C ASN A 206 -0.09 -16.42 7.78
N LYS A 207 -1.37 -16.09 7.52
CA LYS A 207 -1.87 -14.71 7.66
C LYS A 207 -2.63 -14.56 9.00
N ASN A 208 -2.19 -13.59 9.82
CA ASN A 208 -2.91 -13.25 11.06
C ASN A 208 -4.11 -12.36 10.73
N ILE A 209 -5.25 -12.98 10.47
CA ILE A 209 -6.49 -12.32 10.04
C ILE A 209 -7.66 -12.58 10.98
N THR A 210 -7.47 -13.34 12.05
CA THR A 210 -8.55 -13.80 12.93
C THR A 210 -9.40 -12.65 13.48
N ALA A 211 -8.77 -11.62 14.03
CA ALA A 211 -9.51 -10.51 14.64
C ALA A 211 -10.30 -9.66 13.59
N PRO A 212 -9.72 -9.23 12.46
CA PRO A 212 -10.48 -8.51 11.44
C PRO A 212 -11.49 -9.41 10.72
N LEU A 213 -11.23 -10.71 10.55
CA LEU A 213 -12.19 -11.64 9.99
C LEU A 213 -13.42 -11.77 10.89
N LYS A 214 -13.26 -11.91 12.20
CA LYS A 214 -14.38 -11.88 13.15
C LYS A 214 -15.25 -10.64 13.01
N LYS A 215 -14.64 -9.46 12.83
CA LYS A 215 -15.39 -8.21 12.57
C LYS A 215 -16.15 -8.24 11.25
N LEU A 216 -15.57 -8.82 10.21
CA LEU A 216 -16.23 -8.95 8.91
C LEU A 216 -17.42 -9.90 8.99
N LEU A 217 -17.31 -11.00 9.76
CA LEU A 217 -18.37 -11.95 10.02
C LEU A 217 -19.57 -11.30 10.74
N THR A 218 -19.35 -10.33 11.61
CA THR A 218 -20.45 -9.65 12.32
C THR A 218 -21.35 -8.80 11.41
N ILE A 219 -20.87 -8.46 10.22
CA ILE A 219 -21.63 -7.62 9.24
C ILE A 219 -22.06 -8.43 8.01
N SER A 220 -21.82 -9.73 8.00
CA SER A 220 -22.16 -10.62 6.89
C SER A 220 -23.35 -11.52 7.22
N GLY A 221 -24.21 -11.80 6.21
CA GLY A 221 -25.31 -12.75 6.35
C GLY A 221 -24.88 -14.18 6.06
N GLN A 222 -24.04 -14.40 5.07
CA GLN A 222 -23.52 -15.71 4.68
C GLN A 222 -22.03 -15.61 4.33
N VAL A 223 -21.28 -16.64 4.67
CA VAL A 223 -19.84 -16.74 4.39
C VAL A 223 -19.57 -18.05 3.66
N TYR A 224 -18.88 -17.93 2.55
CA TYR A 224 -18.41 -19.06 1.75
C TYR A 224 -16.88 -19.08 1.83
N LEU A 225 -16.34 -20.15 2.41
CA LEU A 225 -14.90 -20.38 2.46
C LEU A 225 -14.45 -21.08 1.18
N THR A 226 -13.43 -20.57 0.52
CA THR A 226 -12.91 -21.15 -0.71
C THR A 226 -11.41 -21.41 -0.60
N ARG A 227 -10.93 -22.30 -1.46
CA ARG A 227 -9.50 -22.57 -1.65
C ARG A 227 -9.06 -22.08 -3.03
N PHE A 228 -7.80 -21.74 -3.12
CA PHE A 228 -7.13 -21.51 -4.40
C PHE A 228 -5.94 -22.44 -4.53
N LEU A 229 -5.65 -22.83 -5.78
CA LEU A 229 -4.49 -23.65 -6.12
C LEU A 229 -3.63 -22.82 -7.07
N ILE A 230 -2.62 -22.16 -6.55
CA ILE A 230 -1.70 -21.32 -7.35
C ILE A 230 -0.26 -21.72 -7.01
N GLY A 231 0.32 -22.57 -7.84
CA GLY A 231 1.69 -23.02 -7.68
C GLY A 231 1.94 -23.61 -6.29
N GLU A 232 3.02 -23.21 -5.64
CA GLU A 232 3.40 -23.69 -4.31
C GLU A 232 2.67 -22.97 -3.14
N ARG A 233 1.81 -21.99 -3.43
CA ARG A 233 1.09 -21.26 -2.38
C ARG A 233 -0.03 -22.11 -1.81
N LYS A 234 0.09 -22.46 -0.53
CA LYS A 234 -0.94 -23.18 0.22
C LYS A 234 -2.03 -22.22 0.70
N THR A 235 -3.28 -22.66 0.60
CA THR A 235 -4.43 -22.00 1.22
C THR A 235 -4.42 -22.27 2.70
N ALA A 236 -4.89 -21.32 3.51
CA ALA A 236 -5.15 -21.55 4.94
C ALA A 236 -6.12 -22.75 5.12
N ASP A 237 -5.93 -23.52 6.19
CA ASP A 237 -6.87 -24.60 6.53
C ASP A 237 -8.24 -23.98 6.84
N LEU A 238 -9.27 -24.39 6.08
CA LEU A 238 -10.63 -23.86 6.24
C LEU A 238 -11.21 -24.09 7.63
N ARG A 239 -10.67 -25.06 8.38
CA ARG A 239 -11.08 -25.32 9.76
C ARG A 239 -10.51 -24.31 10.76
N GLN A 240 -9.51 -23.52 10.35
CA GLN A 240 -8.88 -22.49 11.17
C GLN A 240 -9.43 -21.08 10.87
N LEU A 241 -10.22 -20.95 9.82
CA LEU A 241 -10.91 -19.72 9.40
C LEU A 241 -12.33 -19.70 9.99
#